data_1ae9e73911f27828200a18469406cb0f
#
_entry.id   1ae9e73911f27828200a18469406cb0f
#
_cell.length_a   1.000
_cell.length_b   1.000
_cell.length_c   1.000
_cell.angle_alpha   90.00
_cell.angle_beta   90.00
_cell.angle_gamma   90.00
#
_symmetry.space_group_name_H-M   'P 1'
#
loop_
_entity.id
_entity.type
_entity.pdbx_description
1 polymer ?
#
loop_
_entity_poly.entity_id
_entity_poly.type
_entity_poly.pdbx_seq_one_letter_code
_entity_poly.pdbx_strand_id
1 'polypeptide(L)'
;MFDSHAHLNSEKFEGRYLENAKSVMEKVEYVVIPAWDYQSSLKALEIADTNNNIYVALGLHPTEVPRFLDEAKQNKMSFEEYIEQELDKIEKLILENRKKVVAIGELGLDYYWDKEEYTQTSQRYMMIKQIGLANKLGLPIVIHTRDATIDMIKLLKENEVLKKGIMHCVPINEYLIKETLKLGYYISFAGNITFKNAKPEECVKIVPLDRMLVETDTPYLTPEPMRGKENTPSNVKYVIEKISKIINKKMSEIEEITTINAKKIYNI
;
A
#
# COMPACT_ATOMS: atom_id res chain seq x y z
N MET A 1 -4.13 -0.39 -17.82
CA MET A 1 -4.24 -0.92 -16.43
C MET A 1 -3.37 -0.10 -15.50
N PHE A 2 -3.82 0.08 -14.26
CA PHE A 2 -3.10 0.72 -13.16
C PHE A 2 -2.88 -0.29 -12.03
N ASP A 3 -1.62 -0.56 -11.65
CA ASP A 3 -1.30 -1.33 -10.45
C ASP A 3 -1.07 -0.35 -9.29
N SER A 4 -2.03 -0.28 -8.36
CA SER A 4 -2.00 0.73 -7.30
C SER A 4 -1.01 0.43 -6.18
N HIS A 5 -0.37 -0.76 -6.16
CA HIS A 5 0.59 -1.16 -5.14
C HIS A 5 1.46 -2.33 -5.60
N ALA A 6 2.75 -2.07 -5.88
CA ALA A 6 3.70 -3.08 -6.32
C ALA A 6 5.12 -2.78 -5.84
N HIS A 7 5.72 -3.66 -5.04
CA HIS A 7 7.08 -3.51 -4.51
C HIS A 7 8.15 -3.82 -5.55
N LEU A 8 8.29 -2.99 -6.60
CA LEU A 8 9.38 -3.12 -7.57
C LEU A 8 10.76 -2.88 -6.94
N ASN A 9 10.81 -2.26 -5.77
CA ASN A 9 11.98 -2.04 -4.93
C ASN A 9 12.32 -3.22 -4.00
N SER A 10 11.58 -4.34 -4.08
CA SER A 10 11.84 -5.54 -3.26
C SER A 10 13.20 -6.15 -3.56
N GLU A 11 13.91 -6.61 -2.52
CA GLU A 11 15.19 -7.32 -2.62
C GLU A 11 15.13 -8.54 -3.56
N LYS A 12 13.95 -9.13 -3.78
CA LYS A 12 13.76 -10.19 -4.79
C LYS A 12 14.12 -9.77 -6.22
N PHE A 13 14.19 -8.47 -6.47
CA PHE A 13 14.59 -7.89 -7.76
C PHE A 13 16.01 -7.32 -7.73
N GLU A 14 16.80 -7.62 -6.71
CA GLU A 14 18.17 -7.15 -6.62
C GLU A 14 18.97 -7.51 -7.88
N GLY A 15 19.76 -6.54 -8.35
CA GLY A 15 20.55 -6.66 -9.59
C GLY A 15 19.74 -6.46 -10.90
N ARG A 16 18.38 -6.38 -10.85
CA ARG A 16 17.52 -6.25 -12.05
C ARG A 16 16.37 -5.26 -11.89
N TYR A 17 16.43 -4.35 -10.92
CA TYR A 17 15.34 -3.39 -10.63
C TYR A 17 14.89 -2.59 -11.86
N LEU A 18 15.84 -2.00 -12.59
CA LEU A 18 15.55 -1.12 -13.74
C LEU A 18 15.05 -1.91 -14.96
N GLU A 19 15.62 -3.09 -15.21
CA GLU A 19 15.17 -3.99 -16.27
C GLU A 19 13.73 -4.47 -16.00
N ASN A 20 13.46 -4.87 -14.75
CA ASN A 20 12.13 -5.28 -14.32
C ASN A 20 11.12 -4.14 -14.49
N ALA A 21 11.44 -2.94 -14.04
CA ALA A 21 10.57 -1.77 -14.20
C ALA A 21 10.25 -1.48 -15.67
N LYS A 22 11.25 -1.52 -16.55
CA LYS A 22 11.05 -1.36 -17.99
C LYS A 22 10.09 -2.41 -18.56
N SER A 23 10.32 -3.69 -18.26
CA SER A 23 9.45 -4.80 -18.72
C SER A 23 8.02 -4.69 -18.19
N VAL A 24 7.85 -4.18 -16.97
CA VAL A 24 6.54 -3.92 -16.36
C VAL A 24 5.80 -2.83 -17.13
N MET A 25 6.45 -1.71 -17.42
CA MET A 25 5.82 -0.56 -18.08
C MET A 25 5.47 -0.81 -19.56
N GLU A 26 5.93 -1.88 -20.16
CA GLU A 26 5.44 -2.35 -21.47
C GLU A 26 4.03 -2.99 -21.39
N LYS A 27 3.57 -3.36 -20.20
CA LYS A 27 2.34 -4.15 -19.99
C LYS A 27 1.30 -3.46 -19.13
N VAL A 28 1.71 -2.54 -18.27
CA VAL A 28 0.83 -1.70 -17.44
C VAL A 28 1.15 -0.24 -17.68
N GLU A 29 0.14 0.61 -17.54
CA GLU A 29 0.27 2.04 -17.85
C GLU A 29 0.82 2.82 -16.65
N TYR A 30 0.41 2.45 -15.43
CA TYR A 30 0.80 3.13 -14.19
C TYR A 30 1.11 2.13 -13.09
N VAL A 31 2.10 2.47 -12.26
CA VAL A 31 2.46 1.71 -11.06
C VAL A 31 2.76 2.67 -9.91
N VAL A 32 2.31 2.33 -8.70
CA VAL A 32 2.76 2.97 -7.46
C VAL A 32 3.64 1.99 -6.68
N ILE A 33 4.86 2.41 -6.37
CA ILE A 33 5.83 1.63 -5.59
C ILE A 33 5.78 2.12 -4.13
N PRO A 34 5.34 1.29 -3.18
CA PRO A 34 5.41 1.62 -1.77
C PRO A 34 6.82 1.37 -1.20
N ALA A 35 7.20 2.16 -0.23
CA ALA A 35 8.40 1.95 0.56
C ALA A 35 8.05 1.50 1.98
N TRP A 36 9.00 0.91 2.70
CA TRP A 36 8.84 0.43 4.06
C TRP A 36 9.80 1.07 5.06
N ASP A 37 10.83 1.78 4.54
CA ASP A 37 11.81 2.55 5.30
C ASP A 37 12.52 3.59 4.41
N TYR A 38 13.52 4.28 4.97
CA TYR A 38 14.29 5.27 4.23
C TYR A 38 15.08 4.68 3.06
N GLN A 39 15.71 3.51 3.21
CA GLN A 39 16.52 2.89 2.15
C GLN A 39 15.66 2.40 0.99
N SER A 40 14.55 1.74 1.30
CA SER A 40 13.56 1.33 0.30
C SER A 40 12.92 2.52 -0.40
N SER A 41 12.79 3.67 0.28
CA SER A 41 12.32 4.93 -0.31
C SER A 41 13.27 5.46 -1.36
N LEU A 42 14.57 5.46 -1.09
CA LEU A 42 15.60 5.85 -2.07
C LEU A 42 15.56 4.93 -3.30
N LYS A 43 15.43 3.61 -3.08
CA LYS A 43 15.33 2.66 -4.18
C LYS A 43 14.05 2.82 -5.00
N ALA A 44 12.92 3.07 -4.36
CA ALA A 44 11.66 3.33 -5.05
C ALA A 44 11.74 4.57 -5.94
N LEU A 45 12.36 5.66 -5.46
CA LEU A 45 12.59 6.88 -6.25
C LEU A 45 13.52 6.64 -7.43
N GLU A 46 14.66 5.93 -7.25
CA GLU A 46 15.55 5.54 -8.34
C GLU A 46 14.80 4.81 -9.47
N ILE A 47 13.93 3.87 -9.10
CA ILE A 47 13.11 3.13 -10.07
C ILE A 47 12.08 4.07 -10.72
N ALA A 48 11.42 4.92 -9.95
CA ALA A 48 10.39 5.82 -10.46
C ALA A 48 10.93 6.85 -11.44
N ASP A 49 12.20 7.24 -11.34
CA ASP A 49 12.84 8.16 -12.27
C ASP A 49 13.02 7.58 -13.68
N THR A 50 12.92 6.26 -13.84
CA THR A 50 13.04 5.60 -15.14
C THR A 50 11.82 5.77 -16.05
N ASN A 51 10.65 6.12 -15.49
CA ASN A 51 9.41 6.25 -16.26
C ASN A 51 8.46 7.26 -15.60
N ASN A 52 7.86 8.14 -16.39
CA ASN A 52 6.96 9.20 -15.89
C ASN A 52 5.70 8.65 -15.21
N ASN A 53 5.27 7.44 -15.53
CA ASN A 53 4.06 6.80 -15.02
C ASN A 53 4.36 5.84 -13.84
N ILE A 54 5.57 5.85 -13.32
CA ILE A 54 5.91 5.20 -12.05
C ILE A 54 5.93 6.28 -10.97
N TYR A 55 5.15 6.04 -9.92
CA TYR A 55 5.02 6.89 -8.75
C TYR A 55 5.42 6.12 -7.49
N VAL A 56 5.54 6.81 -6.36
CA VAL A 56 5.95 6.20 -5.10
C VAL A 56 5.06 6.64 -3.93
N ALA A 57 4.88 5.76 -2.97
CA ALA A 57 4.38 6.06 -1.63
C ALA A 57 5.52 5.86 -0.64
N LEU A 58 5.90 6.90 0.11
CA LEU A 58 7.03 6.85 1.03
C LEU A 58 6.57 6.85 2.48
N GLY A 59 7.06 5.89 3.26
CA GLY A 59 6.65 5.73 4.65
C GLY A 59 7.47 4.69 5.41
N LEU A 60 7.02 4.38 6.64
CA LEU A 60 7.61 3.41 7.55
C LEU A 60 6.60 2.30 7.81
N HIS A 61 6.92 1.08 7.39
CA HIS A 61 6.03 -0.07 7.47
C HIS A 61 5.98 -0.66 8.90
N PRO A 62 4.84 -1.13 9.39
CA PRO A 62 4.71 -1.66 10.75
C PRO A 62 5.60 -2.86 11.06
N THR A 63 5.93 -3.69 10.09
CA THR A 63 6.83 -4.84 10.30
C THR A 63 8.28 -4.46 10.58
N GLU A 64 8.68 -3.20 10.31
CA GLU A 64 10.01 -2.69 10.62
C GLU A 64 10.18 -2.24 12.08
N VAL A 65 9.10 -2.15 12.85
CA VAL A 65 9.14 -1.69 14.25
C VAL A 65 10.14 -2.47 15.11
N PRO A 66 10.25 -3.80 15.06
CA PRO A 66 11.26 -4.51 15.85
C PRO A 66 12.69 -4.03 15.52
N ARG A 67 13.01 -3.85 14.24
CA ARG A 67 14.30 -3.30 13.80
C ARG A 67 14.52 -1.88 14.30
N PHE A 68 13.53 -1.01 14.18
CA PHE A 68 13.61 0.38 14.65
C PHE A 68 13.80 0.48 16.17
N LEU A 69 13.18 -0.42 16.94
CA LEU A 69 13.41 -0.53 18.39
C LEU A 69 14.87 -0.88 18.71
N ASP A 70 15.44 -1.82 17.99
CA ASP A 70 16.85 -2.22 18.17
C ASP A 70 17.81 -1.09 17.76
N GLU A 71 17.55 -0.42 16.65
CA GLU A 71 18.35 0.70 16.16
C GLU A 71 18.28 1.90 17.12
N ALA A 72 17.09 2.23 17.66
CA ALA A 72 16.93 3.27 18.68
C ALA A 72 17.78 2.97 19.92
N LYS A 73 17.73 1.72 20.40
CA LYS A 73 18.54 1.27 21.54
C LYS A 73 20.05 1.37 21.29
N GLN A 74 20.50 0.97 20.09
CA GLN A 74 21.92 1.08 19.70
C GLN A 74 22.37 2.54 19.66
N ASN A 75 21.51 3.45 19.24
CA ASN A 75 21.77 4.89 19.19
C ASN A 75 21.52 5.60 20.53
N LYS A 76 21.14 4.87 21.60
CA LYS A 76 20.88 5.40 22.96
C LYS A 76 19.80 6.47 22.99
N MET A 77 18.76 6.30 22.20
CA MET A 77 17.58 7.19 22.13
C MET A 77 16.30 6.40 22.37
N SER A 78 15.19 7.08 22.64
CA SER A 78 13.87 6.46 22.70
C SER A 78 13.39 6.07 21.29
N PHE A 79 12.41 5.16 21.22
CA PHE A 79 11.78 4.80 19.96
C PHE A 79 11.13 6.01 19.29
N GLU A 80 10.49 6.86 20.09
CA GLU A 80 9.82 8.08 19.63
C GLU A 80 10.80 9.04 18.95
N GLU A 81 11.96 9.31 19.59
CA GLU A 81 13.01 10.15 19.01
C GLU A 81 13.57 9.56 17.73
N TYR A 82 13.77 8.23 17.69
CA TYR A 82 14.24 7.55 16.49
C TYR A 82 13.24 7.69 15.32
N ILE A 83 11.96 7.43 15.57
CA ILE A 83 10.93 7.55 14.53
C ILE A 83 10.77 8.99 14.03
N GLU A 84 10.86 9.99 14.90
CA GLU A 84 10.83 11.38 14.48
C GLU A 84 11.99 11.72 13.53
N GLN A 85 13.21 11.24 13.82
CA GLN A 85 14.35 11.43 12.91
C GLN A 85 14.18 10.71 11.57
N GLU A 86 13.64 9.48 11.57
CA GLU A 86 13.37 8.75 10.33
C GLU A 86 12.29 9.46 9.49
N LEU A 87 11.24 9.97 10.14
CA LEU A 87 10.18 10.73 9.45
C LEU A 87 10.68 12.08 8.91
N ASP A 88 11.60 12.76 9.58
CA ASP A 88 12.24 13.97 9.05
C ASP A 88 13.02 13.67 7.76
N LYS A 89 13.71 12.52 7.69
CA LYS A 89 14.39 12.08 6.47
C LYS A 89 13.39 11.79 5.34
N ILE A 90 12.30 11.08 5.65
CA ILE A 90 11.23 10.79 4.69
C ILE A 90 10.57 12.09 4.21
N GLU A 91 10.25 13.02 5.11
CA GLU A 91 9.69 14.34 4.75
C GLU A 91 10.59 15.08 3.75
N LYS A 92 11.89 15.12 4.03
CA LYS A 92 12.86 15.75 3.13
C LYS A 92 12.84 15.11 1.74
N LEU A 93 12.87 13.77 1.66
CA LEU A 93 12.77 13.07 0.38
C LEU A 93 11.48 13.42 -0.37
N ILE A 94 10.35 13.50 0.33
CA ILE A 94 9.06 13.87 -0.26
C ILE A 94 9.11 15.28 -0.84
N LEU A 95 9.65 16.24 -0.08
CA LEU A 95 9.73 17.63 -0.52
C LEU A 95 10.63 17.80 -1.75
N GLU A 96 11.73 17.06 -1.82
CA GLU A 96 12.65 17.06 -2.96
C GLU A 96 12.07 16.35 -4.20
N ASN A 97 11.10 15.43 -4.02
CA ASN A 97 10.58 14.56 -5.08
C ASN A 97 9.06 14.66 -5.26
N ARG A 98 8.45 15.82 -5.02
CA ARG A 98 6.99 16.05 -5.02
C ARG A 98 6.25 15.58 -6.27
N LYS A 99 6.90 15.54 -7.43
CA LYS A 99 6.29 15.08 -8.69
C LYS A 99 6.12 13.57 -8.75
N LYS A 100 6.90 12.82 -7.98
CA LYS A 100 6.90 11.35 -7.95
C LYS A 100 6.17 10.78 -6.73
N VAL A 101 6.20 11.51 -5.62
CA VAL A 101 5.58 11.04 -4.37
C VAL A 101 4.10 11.40 -4.34
N VAL A 102 3.25 10.39 -4.34
CA VAL A 102 1.78 10.52 -4.45
C VAL A 102 1.04 10.17 -3.17
N ALA A 103 1.71 9.55 -2.18
CA ALA A 103 1.12 9.17 -0.89
C ALA A 103 2.18 9.02 0.20
N ILE A 104 1.75 9.05 1.47
CA ILE A 104 2.52 8.53 2.60
C ILE A 104 2.18 7.05 2.76
N GLY A 105 3.17 6.19 2.78
CA GLY A 105 3.00 4.76 2.92
C GLY A 105 4.20 3.95 2.37
N GLU A 106 4.23 2.73 2.70
CA GLU A 106 3.19 1.94 3.34
C GLU A 106 3.26 2.13 4.85
N LEU A 107 2.12 2.37 5.49
CA LEU A 107 2.02 2.57 6.93
C LEU A 107 0.84 1.73 7.48
N GLY A 108 0.79 1.49 8.78
CA GLY A 108 -0.36 0.77 9.33
C GLY A 108 -0.03 -0.11 10.52
N LEU A 109 -0.76 -1.24 10.62
CA LEU A 109 -0.67 -2.19 11.74
C LEU A 109 -0.56 -3.63 11.23
N ASP A 110 0.42 -4.39 11.74
CA ASP A 110 0.58 -5.81 11.51
C ASP A 110 0.79 -6.55 12.84
N TYR A 111 -0.24 -7.25 13.30
CA TYR A 111 -0.19 -8.03 14.55
C TYR A 111 0.00 -9.53 14.31
N TYR A 112 0.27 -9.91 13.06
CA TYR A 112 0.52 -11.30 12.69
C TYR A 112 1.93 -11.75 13.08
N TRP A 113 2.95 -10.91 12.77
CA TRP A 113 4.35 -11.26 12.96
C TRP A 113 4.84 -11.03 14.39
N ASP A 114 4.33 -9.99 15.05
CA ASP A 114 4.69 -9.67 16.43
C ASP A 114 3.44 -9.37 17.26
N LYS A 115 3.29 -10.12 18.34
CA LYS A 115 2.12 -10.05 19.25
C LYS A 115 2.44 -9.35 20.56
N GLU A 116 3.66 -8.87 20.72
CA GLU A 116 4.07 -8.15 21.92
C GLU A 116 3.37 -6.78 21.99
N GLU A 117 2.74 -6.50 23.13
CA GLU A 117 1.98 -5.26 23.34
C GLU A 117 2.84 -4.01 23.12
N TYR A 118 4.12 -4.09 23.48
CA TYR A 118 5.05 -2.98 23.27
C TYR A 118 5.27 -2.70 21.77
N THR A 119 5.46 -3.73 20.95
CA THR A 119 5.60 -3.59 19.49
C THR A 119 4.31 -3.05 18.87
N GLN A 120 3.15 -3.56 19.29
CA GLN A 120 1.86 -3.08 18.79
C GLN A 120 1.62 -1.61 19.15
N THR A 121 1.98 -1.21 20.38
CA THR A 121 1.90 0.20 20.81
C THR A 121 2.82 1.09 19.98
N SER A 122 4.03 0.62 19.69
CA SER A 122 5.00 1.30 18.82
C SER A 122 4.49 1.44 17.39
N GLN A 123 3.82 0.41 16.83
CA GLN A 123 3.18 0.50 15.51
C GLN A 123 2.08 1.57 15.50
N ARG A 124 1.21 1.61 16.53
CA ARG A 124 0.16 2.63 16.65
C ARG A 124 0.75 4.04 16.71
N TYR A 125 1.78 4.24 17.53
CA TYR A 125 2.49 5.52 17.63
C TYR A 125 3.06 5.95 16.25
N MET A 126 3.81 5.07 15.60
CA MET A 126 4.43 5.34 14.30
C MET A 126 3.38 5.66 13.22
N MET A 127 2.24 4.96 13.21
CA MET A 127 1.15 5.26 12.29
C MET A 127 0.55 6.65 12.53
N ILE A 128 0.31 7.03 13.79
CA ILE A 128 -0.23 8.37 14.16
C ILE A 128 0.71 9.47 13.67
N LYS A 129 2.02 9.33 13.87
CA LYS A 129 3.01 10.30 13.39
C LYS A 129 2.99 10.44 11.87
N GLN A 130 2.86 9.33 11.15
CA GLN A 130 2.76 9.34 9.68
C GLN A 130 1.45 9.95 9.18
N ILE A 131 0.33 9.78 9.89
CA ILE A 131 -0.92 10.49 9.60
C ILE A 131 -0.69 12.01 9.75
N GLY A 132 0.00 12.45 10.81
CA GLY A 132 0.38 13.85 10.99
C GLY A 132 1.20 14.39 9.82
N LEU A 133 2.19 13.62 9.35
CA LEU A 133 3.01 13.98 8.19
C LEU A 133 2.17 14.05 6.89
N ALA A 134 1.27 13.08 6.67
CA ALA A 134 0.36 13.07 5.53
C ALA A 134 -0.52 14.34 5.51
N ASN A 135 -1.08 14.70 6.64
CA ASN A 135 -1.90 15.91 6.78
C ASN A 135 -1.09 17.20 6.54
N LYS A 136 0.13 17.30 7.10
CA LYS A 136 1.05 18.41 6.88
C LYS A 136 1.39 18.61 5.41
N LEU A 137 1.61 17.52 4.68
CA LEU A 137 2.01 17.54 3.28
C LEU A 137 0.84 17.52 2.28
N GLY A 138 -0.40 17.33 2.77
CA GLY A 138 -1.59 17.25 1.94
C GLY A 138 -1.61 16.01 1.02
N LEU A 139 -1.07 14.88 1.49
CA LEU A 139 -1.01 13.61 0.78
C LEU A 139 -2.01 12.60 1.35
N PRO A 140 -2.56 11.69 0.51
CA PRO A 140 -3.29 10.52 0.99
C PRO A 140 -2.34 9.51 1.65
N ILE A 141 -2.92 8.51 2.33
CA ILE A 141 -2.14 7.42 2.94
C ILE A 141 -2.41 6.07 2.26
N VAL A 142 -1.40 5.19 2.24
CA VAL A 142 -1.52 3.78 1.84
C VAL A 142 -1.40 2.91 3.09
N ILE A 143 -2.50 2.22 3.43
CA ILE A 143 -2.69 1.55 4.72
C ILE A 143 -2.51 0.05 4.57
N HIS A 144 -1.56 -0.51 5.32
CA HIS A 144 -1.43 -1.92 5.63
C HIS A 144 -2.24 -2.29 6.88
N THR A 145 -2.95 -3.41 6.84
CA THR A 145 -3.57 -3.98 8.04
C THR A 145 -3.61 -5.49 8.01
N ARG A 146 -3.08 -6.11 9.07
CA ARG A 146 -3.08 -7.57 9.24
C ARG A 146 -3.29 -7.93 10.69
N ASP A 147 -4.34 -8.73 10.97
CA ASP A 147 -4.75 -9.15 12.33
C ASP A 147 -4.99 -8.00 13.33
N ALA A 148 -5.19 -6.76 12.83
CA ALA A 148 -5.32 -5.53 13.60
C ALA A 148 -6.62 -4.75 13.35
N THR A 149 -7.68 -5.41 12.88
CA THR A 149 -8.93 -4.78 12.41
C THR A 149 -9.52 -3.77 13.39
N ILE A 150 -9.62 -4.13 14.67
CA ILE A 150 -10.28 -3.27 15.69
C ILE A 150 -9.47 -2.02 15.96
N ASP A 151 -8.17 -2.17 16.18
CA ASP A 151 -7.26 -1.05 16.45
C ASP A 151 -7.12 -0.15 15.23
N MET A 152 -7.07 -0.73 14.02
CA MET A 152 -7.04 0.04 12.78
C MET A 152 -8.27 0.94 12.65
N ILE A 153 -9.47 0.39 12.82
CA ILE A 153 -10.71 1.18 12.74
C ILE A 153 -10.76 2.26 13.82
N LYS A 154 -10.39 1.92 15.05
CA LYS A 154 -10.32 2.87 16.16
C LYS A 154 -9.37 4.02 15.85
N LEU A 155 -8.14 3.69 15.42
CA LEU A 155 -7.10 4.68 15.13
C LEU A 155 -7.52 5.62 14.00
N LEU A 156 -8.13 5.10 12.92
CA LEU A 156 -8.63 5.93 11.81
C LEU A 156 -9.82 6.81 12.19
N LYS A 157 -10.62 6.43 13.20
CA LYS A 157 -11.70 7.26 13.75
C LYS A 157 -11.19 8.37 14.66
N GLU A 158 -10.15 8.08 15.43
CA GLU A 158 -9.56 9.02 16.40
C GLU A 158 -8.56 10.00 15.77
N ASN A 159 -7.97 9.64 14.62
CA ASN A 159 -6.96 10.45 13.93
C ASN A 159 -7.42 10.76 12.51
N GLU A 160 -7.93 11.96 12.28
CA GLU A 160 -8.42 12.36 10.97
C GLU A 160 -7.30 12.42 9.93
N VAL A 161 -7.54 11.78 8.77
CA VAL A 161 -6.71 11.89 7.57
C VAL A 161 -7.41 12.78 6.56
N LEU A 162 -6.89 13.98 6.31
CA LEU A 162 -7.55 15.00 5.50
C LEU A 162 -7.78 14.56 4.04
N LYS A 163 -6.81 13.92 3.42
CA LYS A 163 -6.88 13.43 2.05
C LYS A 163 -7.38 11.99 1.93
N LYS A 164 -7.74 11.37 3.07
CA LYS A 164 -8.11 9.96 3.12
C LYS A 164 -6.99 9.07 2.58
N GLY A 165 -7.31 7.96 1.94
CA GLY A 165 -6.28 7.05 1.42
C GLY A 165 -6.87 5.74 0.93
N ILE A 166 -6.02 4.73 0.94
CA ILE A 166 -6.29 3.43 0.37
C ILE A 166 -6.03 2.38 1.45
N MET A 167 -7.01 1.52 1.73
CA MET A 167 -6.78 0.26 2.41
C MET A 167 -6.26 -0.72 1.37
N HIS A 168 -4.94 -0.89 1.31
CA HIS A 168 -4.32 -1.78 0.34
C HIS A 168 -4.52 -3.25 0.73
N CYS A 169 -4.49 -4.14 -0.24
CA CYS A 169 -4.59 -5.60 -0.07
C CYS A 169 -5.60 -6.00 1.02
N VAL A 170 -6.80 -5.39 0.95
CA VAL A 170 -7.76 -5.50 2.04
C VAL A 170 -8.01 -6.96 2.44
N PRO A 171 -7.93 -7.32 3.73
CA PRO A 171 -8.38 -8.62 4.22
C PRO A 171 -9.83 -8.89 3.82
N ILE A 172 -10.17 -10.17 3.59
CA ILE A 172 -11.54 -10.61 3.32
C ILE A 172 -12.35 -10.53 4.63
N ASN A 173 -12.68 -9.29 5.00
CA ASN A 173 -13.36 -8.94 6.24
C ASN A 173 -14.37 -7.83 5.97
N GLU A 174 -15.64 -8.20 5.88
CA GLU A 174 -16.72 -7.25 5.58
C GLU A 174 -16.82 -6.11 6.60
N TYR A 175 -16.58 -6.38 7.89
CA TYR A 175 -16.64 -5.36 8.92
C TYR A 175 -15.58 -4.29 8.71
N LEU A 176 -14.33 -4.69 8.47
CA LEU A 176 -13.24 -3.76 8.15
C LEU A 176 -13.57 -2.92 6.93
N ILE A 177 -14.01 -3.56 5.83
CA ILE A 177 -14.35 -2.88 4.58
C ILE A 177 -15.47 -1.86 4.80
N LYS A 178 -16.57 -2.26 5.46
CA LYS A 178 -17.71 -1.38 5.73
C LYS A 178 -17.32 -0.15 6.57
N GLU A 179 -16.55 -0.35 7.64
CA GLU A 179 -16.11 0.77 8.49
C GLU A 179 -15.12 1.69 7.76
N THR A 180 -14.19 1.12 7.00
CA THR A 180 -13.23 1.89 6.20
C THR A 180 -13.92 2.73 5.12
N LEU A 181 -14.92 2.17 4.43
CA LEU A 181 -15.74 2.90 3.46
C LEU A 181 -16.53 4.05 4.09
N LYS A 182 -17.11 3.86 5.29
CA LYS A 182 -17.81 4.93 6.03
C LYS A 182 -16.89 6.11 6.35
N LEU A 183 -15.60 5.85 6.56
CA LEU A 183 -14.60 6.88 6.80
C LEU A 183 -14.10 7.56 5.50
N GLY A 184 -14.57 7.10 4.33
CA GLY A 184 -14.28 7.73 3.03
C GLY A 184 -13.05 7.22 2.31
N TYR A 185 -12.46 6.09 2.75
CA TYR A 185 -11.30 5.50 2.12
C TYR A 185 -11.65 4.68 0.88
N TYR A 186 -10.65 4.43 0.05
CA TYR A 186 -10.70 3.48 -1.06
C TYR A 186 -10.28 2.09 -0.59
N ILE A 187 -10.78 1.07 -1.28
CA ILE A 187 -10.48 -0.34 -1.00
C ILE A 187 -9.75 -0.92 -2.20
N SER A 188 -8.56 -1.46 -1.99
CA SER A 188 -7.78 -2.11 -3.03
C SER A 188 -7.77 -3.62 -2.85
N PHE A 189 -8.03 -4.34 -3.94
CA PHE A 189 -8.02 -5.79 -4.00
C PHE A 189 -6.77 -6.29 -4.70
N ALA A 190 -6.10 -7.27 -4.10
CA ALA A 190 -4.90 -7.92 -4.62
C ALA A 190 -5.16 -9.35 -5.12
N GLY A 191 -4.10 -10.05 -5.50
CA GLY A 191 -4.17 -11.42 -6.01
C GLY A 191 -4.80 -12.44 -5.08
N ASN A 192 -4.80 -12.17 -3.76
CA ASN A 192 -5.39 -13.04 -2.73
C ASN A 192 -6.89 -13.34 -2.95
N ILE A 193 -7.65 -12.44 -3.59
CA ILE A 193 -9.08 -12.69 -3.90
C ILE A 193 -9.28 -13.80 -4.93
N THR A 194 -8.24 -14.19 -5.64
CA THR A 194 -8.29 -15.27 -6.65
C THR A 194 -7.99 -16.64 -6.07
N PHE A 195 -7.49 -16.73 -4.82
CA PHE A 195 -7.03 -17.97 -4.22
C PHE A 195 -8.18 -18.97 -4.04
N LYS A 196 -7.88 -20.26 -4.20
CA LYS A 196 -8.87 -21.34 -4.19
C LYS A 196 -9.78 -21.34 -2.95
N ASN A 197 -9.23 -20.97 -1.79
CA ASN A 197 -9.96 -20.96 -0.52
C ASN A 197 -10.46 -19.57 -0.12
N ALA A 198 -10.20 -18.54 -0.93
CA ALA A 198 -10.74 -17.21 -0.72
C ALA A 198 -12.25 -17.22 -1.00
N LYS A 199 -13.00 -16.49 -0.21
CA LYS A 199 -14.45 -16.26 -0.40
C LYS A 199 -14.69 -14.76 -0.51
N PRO A 200 -14.23 -14.10 -1.57
CA PRO A 200 -14.23 -12.65 -1.67
C PRO A 200 -15.56 -12.06 -2.11
N GLU A 201 -16.55 -12.88 -2.50
CA GLU A 201 -17.73 -12.47 -3.23
C GLU A 201 -18.50 -11.36 -2.52
N GLU A 202 -18.78 -11.52 -1.23
CA GLU A 202 -19.51 -10.51 -0.46
C GLU A 202 -18.65 -9.26 -0.21
N CYS A 203 -17.37 -9.45 0.09
CA CYS A 203 -16.43 -8.33 0.27
C CYS A 203 -16.29 -7.46 -1.00
N VAL A 204 -16.24 -8.09 -2.17
CA VAL A 204 -16.17 -7.36 -3.45
C VAL A 204 -17.47 -6.63 -3.76
N LYS A 205 -18.64 -7.29 -3.53
CA LYS A 205 -19.96 -6.71 -3.83
C LYS A 205 -20.31 -5.48 -2.99
N ILE A 206 -19.84 -5.42 -1.75
CA ILE A 206 -20.13 -4.28 -0.87
C ILE A 206 -19.30 -3.03 -1.15
N VAL A 207 -18.23 -3.14 -1.95
CA VAL A 207 -17.39 -1.98 -2.32
C VAL A 207 -18.00 -1.26 -3.51
N PRO A 208 -18.40 0.02 -3.37
CA PRO A 208 -18.86 0.83 -4.49
C PRO A 208 -17.77 0.93 -5.55
N LEU A 209 -18.17 0.90 -6.84
CA LEU A 209 -17.22 0.96 -7.95
C LEU A 209 -16.33 2.21 -7.91
N ASP A 210 -16.86 3.34 -7.47
CA ASP A 210 -16.11 4.61 -7.34
C ASP A 210 -15.18 4.66 -6.11
N ARG A 211 -15.07 3.56 -5.36
CA ARG A 211 -14.18 3.38 -4.21
C ARG A 211 -13.27 2.16 -4.36
N MET A 212 -13.34 1.48 -5.50
CA MET A 212 -12.60 0.25 -5.75
C MET A 212 -11.28 0.52 -6.47
N LEU A 213 -10.22 -0.13 -6.02
CA LEU A 213 -8.90 -0.19 -6.66
C LEU A 213 -8.47 -1.63 -6.85
N VAL A 214 -7.45 -1.82 -7.66
CA VAL A 214 -6.81 -3.10 -7.92
C VAL A 214 -5.29 -2.96 -7.87
N GLU A 215 -4.64 -4.02 -7.44
CA GLU A 215 -3.19 -4.07 -7.28
C GLU A 215 -2.67 -5.51 -7.40
N THR A 216 -1.36 -5.66 -7.43
CA THR A 216 -0.75 -6.99 -7.40
C THR A 216 -0.06 -7.33 -6.10
N ASP A 217 0.42 -6.35 -5.36
CA ASP A 217 1.33 -6.53 -4.23
C ASP A 217 2.61 -7.31 -4.63
N THR A 218 3.05 -7.10 -5.88
CA THR A 218 4.27 -7.74 -6.45
C THR A 218 5.48 -7.48 -5.53
N PRO A 219 6.32 -8.50 -5.28
CA PRO A 219 6.39 -9.85 -5.87
C PRO A 219 5.54 -10.91 -5.13
N TYR A 220 4.69 -10.49 -4.21
CA TYR A 220 3.86 -11.36 -3.37
C TYR A 220 2.52 -11.65 -4.03
N LEU A 221 1.68 -12.47 -3.39
CA LEU A 221 0.27 -12.70 -3.67
C LEU A 221 -0.06 -13.05 -5.15
N THR A 222 0.84 -13.76 -5.82
CA THR A 222 0.64 -14.19 -7.23
C THR A 222 -0.77 -14.77 -7.42
N PRO A 223 -1.62 -14.18 -8.30
CA PRO A 223 -2.99 -14.63 -8.48
C PRO A 223 -3.08 -15.99 -9.23
N GLU A 224 -4.22 -16.68 -9.10
CA GLU A 224 -4.58 -17.73 -10.04
C GLU A 224 -4.81 -17.13 -11.45
N PRO A 225 -4.37 -17.79 -12.54
CA PRO A 225 -3.76 -19.13 -12.60
C PRO A 225 -2.22 -19.14 -12.50
N MET A 226 -1.61 -18.03 -12.06
CA MET A 226 -0.16 -17.86 -12.06
C MET A 226 0.53 -18.32 -10.77
N ARG A 227 -0.22 -18.92 -9.82
CA ARG A 227 0.33 -19.42 -8.54
C ARG A 227 1.61 -20.25 -8.73
N GLY A 228 2.57 -20.05 -7.79
CA GLY A 228 3.89 -20.69 -7.85
C GLY A 228 4.94 -20.01 -8.73
N LYS A 229 4.56 -18.97 -9.47
CA LYS A 229 5.47 -18.10 -10.22
C LYS A 229 5.72 -16.81 -9.45
N GLU A 230 6.80 -16.10 -9.77
CA GLU A 230 7.02 -14.72 -9.27
C GLU A 230 5.90 -13.81 -9.79
N ASN A 231 5.33 -12.99 -8.91
CA ASN A 231 4.30 -12.05 -9.31
C ASN A 231 4.89 -10.87 -10.09
N THR A 232 4.05 -10.22 -10.89
CA THR A 232 4.41 -9.04 -11.69
C THR A 232 3.18 -8.13 -11.82
N PRO A 233 3.33 -6.81 -11.93
CA PRO A 233 2.22 -5.87 -12.11
C PRO A 233 1.27 -6.21 -13.26
N SER A 234 1.74 -6.86 -14.32
CA SER A 234 0.87 -7.32 -15.41
C SER A 234 -0.18 -8.35 -14.98
N ASN A 235 -0.03 -8.97 -13.81
CA ASN A 235 -0.99 -9.91 -13.26
C ASN A 235 -2.21 -9.22 -12.62
N VAL A 236 -2.23 -7.90 -12.49
CA VAL A 236 -3.41 -7.14 -12.04
C VAL A 236 -4.65 -7.45 -12.89
N LYS A 237 -4.45 -7.83 -14.13
CA LYS A 237 -5.53 -8.30 -15.03
C LYS A 237 -6.35 -9.46 -14.46
N TYR A 238 -5.74 -10.37 -13.69
CA TYR A 238 -6.44 -11.50 -13.08
C TYR A 238 -7.28 -11.08 -11.87
N VAL A 239 -6.86 -10.04 -11.18
CA VAL A 239 -7.67 -9.40 -10.12
C VAL A 239 -8.89 -8.72 -10.75
N ILE A 240 -8.70 -7.97 -11.83
CA ILE A 240 -9.78 -7.35 -12.62
C ILE A 240 -10.74 -8.42 -13.14
N GLU A 241 -10.25 -9.52 -13.70
CA GLU A 241 -11.06 -10.64 -14.18
C GLU A 241 -11.89 -11.28 -13.07
N LYS A 242 -11.30 -11.50 -11.89
CA LYS A 242 -12.03 -12.05 -10.73
C LYS A 242 -13.15 -11.12 -10.28
N ILE A 243 -12.89 -9.83 -10.14
CA ILE A 243 -13.89 -8.83 -9.81
C ILE A 243 -15.01 -8.78 -10.86
N SER A 244 -14.65 -8.69 -12.13
CA SER A 244 -15.57 -8.71 -13.27
C SER A 244 -16.58 -9.87 -13.20
N LYS A 245 -16.11 -11.09 -12.90
CA LYS A 245 -16.95 -12.28 -12.72
C LYS A 245 -17.86 -12.16 -11.50
N ILE A 246 -17.38 -11.64 -10.36
CA ILE A 246 -18.16 -11.53 -9.14
C ILE A 246 -19.33 -10.55 -9.28
N ILE A 247 -19.08 -9.39 -9.90
CA ILE A 247 -20.10 -8.34 -10.01
C ILE A 247 -20.79 -8.29 -11.37
N ASN A 248 -20.51 -9.26 -12.23
CA ASN A 248 -21.10 -9.43 -13.56
C ASN A 248 -20.98 -8.17 -14.44
N LYS A 249 -19.76 -7.63 -14.55
CA LYS A 249 -19.43 -6.48 -15.41
C LYS A 249 -18.29 -6.83 -16.38
N LYS A 250 -18.12 -6.03 -17.44
CA LYS A 250 -17.01 -6.25 -18.38
C LYS A 250 -15.67 -5.92 -17.72
N MET A 251 -14.63 -6.69 -18.03
CA MET A 251 -13.26 -6.42 -17.55
C MET A 251 -12.81 -5.00 -17.90
N SER A 252 -13.11 -4.51 -19.12
CA SER A 252 -12.76 -3.16 -19.54
C SER A 252 -13.42 -2.07 -18.69
N GLU A 253 -14.65 -2.29 -18.20
CA GLU A 253 -15.35 -1.36 -17.33
C GLU A 253 -14.67 -1.30 -15.94
N ILE A 254 -14.27 -2.46 -15.40
CA ILE A 254 -13.55 -2.52 -14.12
C ILE A 254 -12.16 -1.87 -14.24
N GLU A 255 -11.44 -2.16 -15.32
CA GLU A 255 -10.13 -1.55 -15.58
C GLU A 255 -10.20 -0.03 -15.67
N GLU A 256 -11.17 0.49 -16.43
CA GLU A 256 -11.37 1.93 -16.60
C GLU A 256 -11.69 2.61 -15.27
N ILE A 257 -12.69 2.10 -14.53
CA ILE A 257 -13.14 2.69 -13.26
C ILE A 257 -12.02 2.66 -12.22
N THR A 258 -11.33 1.53 -12.05
CA THR A 258 -10.24 1.41 -11.07
C THR A 258 -9.05 2.28 -11.42
N THR A 259 -8.76 2.47 -12.71
CA THR A 259 -7.73 3.41 -13.20
C THR A 259 -8.12 4.86 -12.89
N ILE A 260 -9.37 5.26 -13.14
CA ILE A 260 -9.88 6.60 -12.81
C ILE A 260 -9.79 6.84 -11.29
N ASN A 261 -10.21 5.88 -10.49
CA ASN A 261 -10.17 5.97 -9.04
C ASN A 261 -8.73 6.12 -8.51
N ALA A 262 -7.78 5.33 -9.04
CA ALA A 262 -6.38 5.42 -8.68
C ALA A 262 -5.80 6.80 -9.03
N LYS A 263 -6.04 7.29 -10.24
CA LYS A 263 -5.64 8.65 -10.62
C LYS A 263 -6.23 9.72 -9.71
N LYS A 264 -7.49 9.57 -9.33
CA LYS A 264 -8.19 10.52 -8.46
C LYS A 264 -7.60 10.57 -7.05
N ILE A 265 -7.38 9.40 -6.40
CA ILE A 265 -6.87 9.37 -5.02
C ILE A 265 -5.42 9.79 -4.95
N TYR A 266 -4.60 9.41 -5.92
CA TYR A 266 -3.18 9.78 -6.01
C TYR A 266 -2.95 11.17 -6.62
N ASN A 267 -4.00 11.79 -7.17
CA ASN A 267 -3.96 13.12 -7.81
C ASN A 267 -2.94 13.22 -8.95
N ILE A 268 -3.02 12.28 -9.91
CA ILE A 268 -2.14 12.16 -11.10
C ILE A 268 -2.94 12.08 -12.39
#